data_2e97a4592e94b77ee71bdb513d4df9e0
#
_entry.id   2e97a4592e94b77ee71bdb513d4df9e0
#
_cell.length_a   1.000
_cell.length_b   1.000
_cell.length_c   1.000
_cell.angle_alpha   90.00
_cell.angle_beta   90.00
_cell.angle_gamma   90.00
#
_symmetry.space_group_name_H-M   'P 1'
#
loop_
_entity.id
_entity.type
_entity.pdbx_description
1 polymer ?
#
loop_
_entity_poly.entity_id
_entity_poly.type
_entity_poly.pdbx_seq_one_letter_code
_entity_poly.pdbx_strand_id
1 'polypeptide(L)'
;MYDFLLTSEERRLRDEVRRFVREEVAPDFLRTLDRDEITYPRQYVENLARHNLLGLRFPKQWGGRGMNWVAEVAALEEIGCLGMALGCAFSMPSIVGEALDKFGTDAQKEKYLRPMLEGKLVSAEALTEPRGGSDFFGATTKAVLQGDQFILNGQKRFVVGAEGADFYLVYCKTNFEPGAHKYNRISLIIVDKGPGVSVDYQYGLLGCRGGGTGRLVFRDVVVPKANCVGELHSGAICFNQMMIPERLTSAAGCLGTWGALDVALRYSNRRAAFGKLIRHFQAVSFMLADSITQLDAARGIVYLAARAVDENYPNVRRLVSEAKKFATKAAWDVVNNAMQVMGGIGYTDVYPIERSLRDTRLSMIWTGTSEIMNLLIQHEYFDEVLNQPYDRRLPERDAMKPDETERCFTDEDMWRIHDKAGS
;
A
#
# COMPACT_ATOMS: atom_id res chain seq x y z
N MET A 1 7.23 -14.36 13.03
CA MET A 1 6.21 -14.97 12.12
C MET A 1 6.01 -16.43 12.45
N TYR A 2 4.80 -16.94 12.30
CA TYR A 2 4.41 -18.31 12.64
C TYR A 2 4.48 -19.22 11.40
N ASP A 3 5.29 -20.28 11.47
CA ASP A 3 5.53 -21.19 10.34
C ASP A 3 4.27 -21.93 9.86
N PHE A 4 3.30 -22.14 10.75
CA PHE A 4 2.05 -22.82 10.40
C PHE A 4 1.12 -22.02 9.47
N LEU A 5 1.35 -20.71 9.31
CA LEU A 5 0.62 -19.88 8.35
C LEU A 5 1.10 -20.06 6.91
N LEU A 6 2.24 -20.70 6.72
CA LEU A 6 2.94 -20.76 5.43
C LEU A 6 3.12 -22.21 4.97
N THR A 7 3.00 -22.42 3.68
CA THR A 7 3.46 -23.64 3.00
C THR A 7 4.99 -23.76 3.08
N SER A 8 5.52 -24.93 2.73
CA SER A 8 6.97 -25.14 2.70
C SER A 8 7.71 -24.25 1.69
N GLU A 9 7.05 -23.90 0.58
CA GLU A 9 7.62 -23.00 -0.44
C GLU A 9 7.65 -21.55 0.03
N GLU A 10 6.52 -21.08 0.59
CA GLU A 10 6.40 -19.73 1.17
C GLU A 10 7.41 -19.52 2.32
N ARG A 11 7.63 -20.55 3.16
CA ARG A 11 8.66 -20.52 4.22
C ARG A 11 10.07 -20.39 3.66
N ARG A 12 10.41 -21.15 2.61
CA ARG A 12 11.72 -21.05 1.97
C ARG A 12 11.98 -19.64 1.42
N LEU A 13 10.98 -19.04 0.76
CA LEU A 13 11.09 -17.67 0.30
C LEU A 13 11.28 -16.69 1.45
N ARG A 14 10.43 -16.75 2.49
CA ARG A 14 10.59 -15.89 3.67
C ARG A 14 11.99 -15.98 4.26
N ASP A 15 12.55 -17.19 4.40
CA ASP A 15 13.87 -17.40 4.97
C ASP A 15 14.99 -16.87 4.05
N GLU A 16 14.78 -16.93 2.73
CA GLU A 16 15.64 -16.31 1.73
C GLU A 16 15.63 -14.77 1.89
N VAL A 17 14.44 -14.16 1.98
CA VAL A 17 14.30 -12.70 2.17
C VAL A 17 14.86 -12.27 3.52
N ARG A 18 14.62 -13.02 4.59
CA ARG A 18 15.20 -12.76 5.92
C ARG A 18 16.72 -12.73 5.88
N ARG A 19 17.33 -13.66 5.13
CA ARG A 19 18.78 -13.70 4.91
C ARG A 19 19.25 -12.46 4.15
N PHE A 20 18.58 -12.12 3.06
CA PHE A 20 18.84 -10.91 2.29
C PHE A 20 18.80 -9.65 3.16
N VAL A 21 17.73 -9.47 3.95
CA VAL A 21 17.58 -8.33 4.87
C VAL A 21 18.73 -8.23 5.86
N ARG A 22 19.17 -9.37 6.39
CA ARG A 22 20.24 -9.44 7.38
C ARG A 22 21.63 -9.22 6.79
N GLU A 23 21.90 -9.72 5.60
CA GLU A 23 23.25 -9.84 5.05
C GLU A 23 23.55 -8.80 3.97
N GLU A 24 22.54 -8.36 3.19
CA GLU A 24 22.72 -7.49 2.04
C GLU A 24 22.38 -6.01 2.31
N VAL A 25 21.74 -5.70 3.45
CA VAL A 25 21.36 -4.33 3.78
C VAL A 25 22.14 -3.82 4.98
N ALA A 26 23.18 -3.05 4.71
CA ALA A 26 24.03 -2.50 5.76
C ALA A 26 23.31 -1.43 6.59
N PRO A 27 23.53 -1.39 7.94
CA PRO A 27 22.94 -0.35 8.79
C PRO A 27 23.29 1.09 8.37
N ASP A 28 24.50 1.31 7.86
CA ASP A 28 24.94 2.63 7.37
C ASP A 28 24.10 3.09 6.18
N PHE A 29 23.74 2.20 5.28
CA PHE A 29 22.87 2.51 4.17
C PHE A 29 21.50 3.03 4.63
N LEU A 30 20.91 2.42 5.67
CA LEU A 30 19.65 2.89 6.25
C LEU A 30 19.78 4.29 6.88
N ARG A 31 20.92 4.59 7.50
CA ARG A 31 21.18 5.92 8.07
C ARG A 31 21.37 6.99 7.00
N THR A 32 22.04 6.64 5.91
CA THR A 32 22.24 7.53 4.74
C THR A 32 20.91 7.86 4.06
N LEU A 33 20.01 6.86 3.93
CA LEU A 33 18.65 7.09 3.42
C LEU A 33 17.85 8.02 4.33
N ASP A 34 17.90 7.79 5.65
CA ASP A 34 17.12 8.60 6.62
C ASP A 34 17.61 10.05 6.72
N ARG A 35 18.85 10.33 6.31
CA ARG A 35 19.40 11.69 6.20
C ARG A 35 19.13 12.37 4.88
N ASP A 36 18.38 11.73 3.97
CA ASP A 36 18.13 12.17 2.59
C ASP A 36 19.44 12.40 1.77
N GLU A 37 20.55 11.73 2.14
CA GLU A 37 21.81 11.74 1.40
C GLU A 37 21.73 10.88 0.13
N ILE A 38 20.81 9.92 0.10
CA ILE A 38 20.42 9.13 -1.07
C ILE A 38 18.98 9.49 -1.41
N THR A 39 18.78 10.00 -2.61
CA THR A 39 17.46 10.44 -3.07
C THR A 39 16.55 9.27 -3.40
N TYR A 40 17.10 8.20 -4.03
CA TYR A 40 16.36 6.98 -4.36
C TYR A 40 17.28 5.77 -4.30
N PRO A 41 16.85 4.64 -3.69
CA PRO A 41 17.73 3.49 -3.42
C PRO A 41 17.88 2.54 -4.62
N ARG A 42 18.32 3.05 -5.79
CA ARG A 42 18.46 2.26 -7.03
C ARG A 42 19.32 1.02 -6.82
N GLN A 43 20.46 1.15 -6.12
CA GLN A 43 21.34 0.01 -5.84
C GLN A 43 20.65 -1.11 -5.05
N TYR A 44 19.74 -0.75 -4.14
CA TYR A 44 18.94 -1.73 -3.41
C TYR A 44 17.96 -2.47 -4.35
N VAL A 45 17.32 -1.76 -5.29
CA VAL A 45 16.45 -2.38 -6.31
C VAL A 45 17.23 -3.34 -7.19
N GLU A 46 18.41 -2.94 -7.65
CA GLU A 46 19.32 -3.80 -8.44
C GLU A 46 19.78 -5.02 -7.62
N ASN A 47 20.00 -4.86 -6.31
CA ASN A 47 20.36 -5.96 -5.42
C ASN A 47 19.20 -6.95 -5.24
N LEU A 48 17.98 -6.46 -5.04
CA LEU A 48 16.78 -7.29 -5.03
C LEU A 48 16.62 -8.10 -6.32
N ALA A 49 16.85 -7.46 -7.47
CA ALA A 49 16.78 -8.13 -8.77
C ALA A 49 17.84 -9.23 -8.91
N ARG A 50 19.09 -8.99 -8.48
CA ARG A 50 20.16 -10.02 -8.48
C ARG A 50 19.79 -11.25 -7.65
N HIS A 51 19.01 -11.07 -6.60
CA HIS A 51 18.47 -12.16 -5.77
C HIS A 51 17.12 -12.69 -6.28
N ASN A 52 16.63 -12.20 -7.43
CA ASN A 52 15.33 -12.55 -8.00
C ASN A 52 14.15 -12.35 -7.01
N LEU A 53 14.19 -11.24 -6.27
CA LEU A 53 13.20 -10.90 -5.26
C LEU A 53 12.18 -9.86 -5.75
N LEU A 54 12.34 -9.29 -6.94
CA LEU A 54 11.34 -8.41 -7.54
C LEU A 54 10.23 -9.22 -8.22
N GLY A 55 8.98 -8.78 -8.10
CA GLY A 55 7.88 -9.36 -8.83
C GLY A 55 7.61 -10.84 -8.54
N LEU A 56 7.62 -11.23 -7.26
CA LEU A 56 7.47 -12.61 -6.81
C LEU A 56 6.24 -13.32 -7.40
N ARG A 57 5.12 -12.60 -7.59
CA ARG A 57 3.83 -13.15 -8.05
C ARG A 57 3.71 -13.29 -9.57
N PHE A 58 4.49 -12.55 -10.33
CA PHE A 58 4.32 -12.50 -11.78
C PHE A 58 4.81 -13.78 -12.46
N PRO A 59 4.26 -14.09 -13.67
CA PRO A 59 4.65 -15.26 -14.44
C PRO A 59 6.16 -15.30 -14.74
N LYS A 60 6.72 -16.51 -14.71
CA LYS A 60 8.15 -16.73 -14.98
C LYS A 60 8.58 -16.24 -16.38
N GLN A 61 7.69 -16.31 -17.36
CA GLN A 61 7.95 -15.80 -18.71
C GLN A 61 8.25 -14.30 -18.74
N TRP A 62 7.78 -13.53 -17.74
CA TRP A 62 8.03 -12.09 -17.61
C TRP A 62 9.13 -11.76 -16.59
N GLY A 63 9.81 -12.76 -16.04
CA GLY A 63 10.88 -12.58 -15.07
C GLY A 63 10.45 -12.70 -13.61
N GLY A 64 9.16 -12.96 -13.34
CA GLY A 64 8.65 -13.22 -11.99
C GLY A 64 8.93 -14.66 -11.52
N ARG A 65 8.56 -14.97 -10.26
CA ARG A 65 8.73 -16.31 -9.68
C ARG A 65 7.47 -17.18 -9.75
N GLY A 66 6.32 -16.62 -10.14
CA GLY A 66 5.04 -17.33 -10.22
C GLY A 66 4.52 -17.78 -8.84
N MET A 67 4.85 -17.04 -7.81
CA MET A 67 4.37 -17.29 -6.44
C MET A 67 3.00 -16.64 -6.19
N ASN A 68 2.51 -16.68 -4.98
CA ASN A 68 1.21 -16.16 -4.57
C ASN A 68 1.34 -14.90 -3.67
N TRP A 69 0.22 -14.30 -3.30
CA TRP A 69 0.17 -13.14 -2.42
C TRP A 69 0.65 -13.44 -1.01
N VAL A 70 0.38 -14.65 -0.49
CA VAL A 70 0.87 -15.06 0.83
C VAL A 70 2.39 -15.04 0.87
N ALA A 71 3.06 -15.50 -0.18
CA ALA A 71 4.51 -15.45 -0.30
C ALA A 71 5.04 -14.00 -0.32
N GLU A 72 4.38 -13.11 -1.07
CA GLU A 72 4.77 -11.69 -1.13
C GLU A 72 4.56 -10.97 0.21
N VAL A 73 3.46 -11.25 0.90
CA VAL A 73 3.20 -10.75 2.26
C VAL A 73 4.30 -11.22 3.23
N ALA A 74 4.68 -12.49 3.15
CA ALA A 74 5.76 -13.04 3.97
C ALA A 74 7.11 -12.37 3.71
N ALA A 75 7.41 -12.04 2.44
CA ALA A 75 8.59 -11.26 2.07
C ALA A 75 8.53 -9.83 2.62
N LEU A 76 7.39 -9.16 2.47
CA LEU A 76 7.19 -7.78 2.93
C LEU A 76 7.24 -7.64 4.45
N GLU A 77 6.80 -8.63 5.21
CA GLU A 77 6.95 -8.64 6.66
C GLU A 77 8.42 -8.60 7.08
N GLU A 78 9.32 -9.29 6.37
CA GLU A 78 10.76 -9.25 6.65
C GLU A 78 11.38 -7.92 6.16
N ILE A 79 11.01 -7.44 4.98
CA ILE A 79 11.53 -6.18 4.41
C ILE A 79 11.05 -4.96 5.18
N GLY A 80 9.83 -4.99 5.71
CA GLY A 80 9.22 -3.86 6.41
C GLY A 80 10.03 -3.37 7.63
N CYS A 81 10.85 -4.22 8.24
CA CYS A 81 11.72 -3.80 9.34
C CYS A 81 12.86 -2.86 8.91
N LEU A 82 13.18 -2.79 7.62
CA LEU A 82 14.18 -1.88 7.06
C LEU A 82 13.69 -0.42 7.01
N GLY A 83 12.38 -0.21 7.02
CA GLY A 83 11.73 1.08 6.92
C GLY A 83 10.92 1.25 5.63
N MET A 84 10.15 2.34 5.60
CA MET A 84 9.11 2.57 4.60
C MET A 84 9.67 2.77 3.18
N ALA A 85 10.78 3.49 3.02
CA ALA A 85 11.36 3.76 1.71
C ALA A 85 11.80 2.48 0.99
N LEU A 86 12.45 1.55 1.68
CA LEU A 86 12.88 0.27 1.12
C LEU A 86 11.71 -0.68 0.90
N GLY A 87 10.71 -0.65 1.79
CA GLY A 87 9.43 -1.34 1.57
C GLY A 87 8.73 -0.87 0.29
N CYS A 88 8.69 0.44 0.03
CA CYS A 88 8.15 0.99 -1.21
C CYS A 88 8.95 0.57 -2.44
N ALA A 89 10.28 0.63 -2.38
CA ALA A 89 11.14 0.24 -3.50
C ALA A 89 10.94 -1.24 -3.88
N PHE A 90 10.72 -2.11 -2.89
CA PHE A 90 10.36 -3.51 -3.11
C PHE A 90 8.94 -3.68 -3.68
N SER A 91 7.97 -2.90 -3.19
CA SER A 91 6.55 -3.05 -3.54
C SER A 91 6.19 -2.42 -4.88
N MET A 92 6.92 -1.40 -5.35
CA MET A 92 6.56 -0.66 -6.56
C MET A 92 6.49 -1.55 -7.81
N PRO A 93 7.42 -2.50 -8.05
CA PRO A 93 7.27 -3.48 -9.14
C PRO A 93 6.01 -4.35 -9.00
N SER A 94 5.59 -4.68 -7.78
CA SER A 94 4.35 -5.42 -7.54
C SER A 94 3.11 -4.58 -7.87
N ILE A 95 3.11 -3.30 -7.51
CA ILE A 95 2.02 -2.37 -7.77
C ILE A 95 1.90 -2.09 -9.26
N VAL A 96 2.94 -1.54 -9.89
CA VAL A 96 2.93 -1.19 -11.33
C VAL A 96 2.79 -2.44 -12.21
N GLY A 97 3.45 -3.53 -11.80
CA GLY A 97 3.37 -4.81 -12.49
C GLY A 97 1.96 -5.40 -12.53
N GLU A 98 1.13 -5.20 -11.50
CA GLU A 98 -0.26 -5.66 -11.49
C GLU A 98 -1.05 -5.07 -12.68
N ALA A 99 -0.90 -3.75 -12.93
CA ALA A 99 -1.57 -3.12 -14.06
C ALA A 99 -1.06 -3.67 -15.40
N LEU A 100 0.25 -3.85 -15.53
CA LEU A 100 0.86 -4.39 -16.76
C LEU A 100 0.49 -5.85 -16.97
N ASP A 101 0.47 -6.66 -15.93
CA ASP A 101 0.13 -8.08 -16.04
C ASP A 101 -1.36 -8.29 -16.41
N LYS A 102 -2.27 -7.55 -15.78
CA LYS A 102 -3.72 -7.72 -15.95
C LYS A 102 -4.26 -7.02 -17.20
N PHE A 103 -3.71 -5.86 -17.56
CA PHE A 103 -4.29 -4.99 -18.59
C PHE A 103 -3.31 -4.64 -19.72
N GLY A 104 -2.03 -4.91 -19.54
CA GLY A 104 -1.00 -4.61 -20.52
C GLY A 104 -0.98 -5.60 -21.68
N THR A 105 -0.62 -5.12 -22.86
CA THR A 105 -0.31 -5.98 -24.03
C THR A 105 1.04 -6.69 -23.81
N ASP A 106 1.29 -7.78 -24.56
CA ASP A 106 2.56 -8.49 -24.51
C ASP A 106 3.73 -7.58 -24.88
N ALA A 107 3.55 -6.65 -25.82
CA ALA A 107 4.55 -5.64 -26.17
C ALA A 107 4.86 -4.69 -25.00
N GLN A 108 3.86 -4.28 -24.23
CA GLN A 108 4.07 -3.49 -23.00
C GLN A 108 4.76 -4.30 -21.92
N LYS A 109 4.39 -5.57 -21.74
CA LYS A 109 5.03 -6.46 -20.77
C LYS A 109 6.50 -6.69 -21.11
N GLU A 110 6.82 -6.93 -22.37
CA GLU A 110 8.19 -7.11 -22.84
C GLU A 110 9.04 -5.83 -22.67
N LYS A 111 8.45 -4.66 -22.98
CA LYS A 111 9.15 -3.38 -22.91
C LYS A 111 9.35 -2.86 -21.49
N TYR A 112 8.37 -3.08 -20.58
CA TYR A 112 8.33 -2.46 -19.27
C TYR A 112 8.32 -3.46 -18.10
N LEU A 113 7.45 -4.49 -18.13
CA LEU A 113 7.32 -5.42 -17.01
C LEU A 113 8.59 -6.25 -16.84
N ARG A 114 9.04 -6.94 -17.88
CA ARG A 114 10.27 -7.78 -17.81
C ARG A 114 11.50 -6.98 -17.34
N PRO A 115 11.87 -5.84 -17.96
CA PRO A 115 13.03 -5.09 -17.51
C PRO A 115 12.88 -4.51 -16.11
N MET A 116 11.68 -4.20 -15.67
CA MET A 116 11.40 -3.76 -14.31
C MET A 116 11.65 -4.89 -13.29
N LEU A 117 11.17 -6.11 -13.57
CA LEU A 117 11.40 -7.27 -12.69
C LEU A 117 12.87 -7.71 -12.70
N GLU A 118 13.61 -7.45 -13.78
CA GLU A 118 15.06 -7.65 -13.88
C GLU A 118 15.88 -6.52 -13.22
N GLY A 119 15.23 -5.50 -12.64
CA GLY A 119 15.89 -4.36 -12.01
C GLY A 119 16.57 -3.39 -12.97
N LYS A 120 16.36 -3.53 -14.28
CA LYS A 120 16.92 -2.66 -15.33
C LYS A 120 16.16 -1.33 -15.44
N LEU A 121 14.85 -1.36 -15.19
CA LEU A 121 13.99 -0.20 -15.14
C LEU A 121 13.38 -0.05 -13.76
N VAL A 122 13.26 1.20 -13.33
CA VAL A 122 12.53 1.60 -12.13
C VAL A 122 11.24 2.29 -12.55
N SER A 123 10.16 1.96 -11.88
CA SER A 123 8.84 2.55 -12.13
C SER A 123 8.34 3.37 -10.95
N ALA A 124 7.41 4.27 -11.23
CA ALA A 124 6.62 4.93 -10.20
C ALA A 124 5.16 5.08 -10.65
N GLU A 125 4.23 5.01 -9.71
CA GLU A 125 2.82 5.27 -9.97
C GLU A 125 2.48 6.73 -9.68
N ALA A 126 1.83 7.40 -10.63
CA ALA A 126 1.50 8.80 -10.57
C ALA A 126 -0.02 9.02 -10.58
N LEU A 127 -0.62 9.05 -9.38
CA LEU A 127 -2.06 9.08 -9.15
C LEU A 127 -2.53 10.44 -8.62
N THR A 128 -2.00 10.85 -7.46
CA THR A 128 -2.43 12.01 -6.69
C THR A 128 -2.09 13.33 -7.38
N GLU A 129 -2.99 14.30 -7.32
CA GLU A 129 -2.80 15.64 -7.87
C GLU A 129 -2.88 16.73 -6.77
N PRO A 130 -2.43 17.97 -7.02
CA PRO A 130 -2.60 19.08 -6.08
C PRO A 130 -4.03 19.30 -5.64
N ARG A 131 -4.99 19.00 -6.51
CA ARG A 131 -6.43 19.07 -6.21
C ARG A 131 -6.89 18.07 -5.16
N GLY A 132 -6.38 16.84 -5.18
CA GLY A 132 -6.77 15.80 -4.22
C GLY A 132 -6.21 14.41 -4.53
N GLY A 133 -6.16 13.56 -3.49
CA GLY A 133 -5.85 12.15 -3.58
C GLY A 133 -7.10 11.29 -3.39
N SER A 134 -7.84 11.49 -2.30
CA SER A 134 -9.08 10.74 -2.00
C SER A 134 -10.18 10.98 -3.04
N ASP A 135 -10.27 12.18 -3.63
CA ASP A 135 -11.14 12.47 -4.78
C ASP A 135 -10.39 12.20 -6.11
N PHE A 136 -10.04 10.94 -6.31
CA PHE A 136 -9.26 10.47 -7.46
C PHE A 136 -9.92 10.75 -8.81
N PHE A 137 -11.24 10.50 -8.94
CA PHE A 137 -11.97 10.62 -10.21
C PHE A 137 -12.11 12.06 -10.71
N GLY A 138 -11.74 13.04 -9.91
CA GLY A 138 -11.65 14.42 -10.32
C GLY A 138 -10.32 14.82 -10.96
N ALA A 139 -9.51 13.88 -11.43
CA ALA A 139 -8.19 14.13 -12.02
C ALA A 139 -8.22 15.23 -13.10
N THR A 140 -7.23 16.11 -13.06
CA THR A 140 -7.10 17.28 -13.96
C THR A 140 -5.94 17.16 -14.95
N THR A 141 -4.96 16.27 -14.70
CA THR A 141 -3.92 15.92 -15.67
C THR A 141 -4.58 15.38 -16.92
N LYS A 142 -4.31 16.01 -18.07
CA LYS A 142 -4.97 15.73 -19.36
C LYS A 142 -4.05 14.97 -20.28
N ALA A 143 -4.59 14.01 -21.03
CA ALA A 143 -3.95 13.40 -22.17
C ALA A 143 -4.91 13.48 -23.36
N VAL A 144 -4.64 14.40 -24.27
CA VAL A 144 -5.46 14.65 -25.46
C VAL A 144 -4.95 13.79 -26.60
N LEU A 145 -5.80 12.91 -27.14
CA LEU A 145 -5.45 12.06 -28.28
C LEU A 145 -5.43 12.89 -29.58
N GLN A 146 -4.31 12.87 -30.28
CA GLN A 146 -4.11 13.50 -31.59
C GLN A 146 -3.49 12.45 -32.53
N GLY A 147 -4.28 11.89 -33.43
CA GLY A 147 -3.85 10.77 -34.26
C GLY A 147 -3.48 9.55 -33.40
N ASP A 148 -2.24 9.09 -33.53
CA ASP A 148 -1.70 7.93 -32.77
C ASP A 148 -0.86 8.34 -31.55
N GLN A 149 -1.01 9.56 -31.07
CA GLN A 149 -0.25 10.08 -29.94
C GLN A 149 -1.16 10.82 -28.95
N PHE A 150 -0.82 10.75 -27.66
CA PHE A 150 -1.37 11.63 -26.65
C PHE A 150 -0.45 12.84 -26.44
N ILE A 151 -1.04 14.02 -26.25
CA ILE A 151 -0.35 15.19 -25.72
C ILE A 151 -0.75 15.34 -24.25
N LEU A 152 0.20 15.11 -23.36
CA LEU A 152 -0.03 15.03 -21.92
C LEU A 152 0.44 16.28 -21.22
N ASN A 153 -0.48 16.89 -20.44
CA ASN A 153 -0.25 18.11 -19.67
C ASN A 153 -0.87 18.01 -18.29
N GLY A 154 -0.15 18.46 -17.27
CA GLY A 154 -0.64 18.48 -15.90
C GLY A 154 0.45 18.23 -14.88
N GLN A 155 0.04 17.84 -13.67
CA GLN A 155 0.99 17.57 -12.60
C GLN A 155 0.45 16.49 -11.64
N LYS A 156 1.39 15.72 -11.10
CA LYS A 156 1.15 14.73 -10.05
C LYS A 156 2.01 15.04 -8.84
N ARG A 157 1.53 14.75 -7.63
CA ARG A 157 2.29 15.01 -6.42
C ARG A 157 2.35 13.79 -5.50
N PHE A 158 3.32 13.82 -4.60
CA PHE A 158 3.60 12.71 -3.68
C PHE A 158 3.87 11.39 -4.40
N VAL A 159 4.48 11.48 -5.58
CA VAL A 159 4.85 10.29 -6.37
C VAL A 159 6.10 9.68 -5.77
N VAL A 160 5.94 8.53 -5.11
CA VAL A 160 7.05 7.79 -4.51
C VAL A 160 7.91 7.20 -5.64
N GLY A 161 9.22 7.38 -5.54
CA GLY A 161 10.15 6.95 -6.58
C GLY A 161 10.25 7.89 -7.79
N ALA A 162 9.58 9.06 -7.79
CA ALA A 162 9.59 9.98 -8.93
C ALA A 162 11.00 10.31 -9.44
N GLU A 163 11.95 10.54 -8.55
CA GLU A 163 13.32 10.89 -8.92
C GLU A 163 14.07 9.71 -9.54
N GLY A 164 13.86 8.50 -9.00
CA GLY A 164 14.53 7.29 -9.45
C GLY A 164 13.92 6.61 -10.67
N ALA A 165 12.68 6.93 -11.03
CA ALA A 165 11.94 6.21 -12.05
C ALA A 165 12.44 6.49 -13.47
N ASP A 166 12.44 5.45 -14.29
CA ASP A 166 12.70 5.49 -15.73
C ASP A 166 11.41 5.66 -16.53
N PHE A 167 10.28 5.21 -15.96
CA PHE A 167 8.94 5.43 -16.50
C PHE A 167 7.90 5.58 -15.39
N TYR A 168 6.79 6.18 -15.74
CA TYR A 168 5.68 6.46 -14.82
C TYR A 168 4.38 5.84 -15.33
N LEU A 169 3.61 5.26 -14.44
CA LEU A 169 2.24 4.82 -14.71
C LEU A 169 1.29 5.94 -14.28
N VAL A 170 0.70 6.65 -15.23
CA VAL A 170 0.03 7.94 -14.98
C VAL A 170 -1.46 7.83 -15.28
N TYR A 171 -2.30 8.15 -14.29
CA TYR A 171 -3.74 8.31 -14.51
C TYR A 171 -4.04 9.69 -15.06
N CYS A 172 -4.63 9.75 -16.26
CA CYS A 172 -4.92 10.98 -16.97
C CYS A 172 -6.39 11.06 -17.39
N LYS A 173 -6.94 12.27 -17.39
CA LYS A 173 -8.22 12.54 -18.04
C LYS A 173 -8.05 12.46 -19.55
N THR A 174 -8.78 11.58 -20.21
CA THR A 174 -8.77 11.34 -21.65
C THR A 174 -10.12 11.55 -22.31
N ASN A 175 -11.21 11.44 -21.57
CA ASN A 175 -12.56 11.73 -22.06
C ASN A 175 -13.00 13.13 -21.60
N PHE A 176 -13.27 14.00 -22.55
CA PHE A 176 -13.67 15.39 -22.33
C PHE A 176 -15.13 15.66 -22.69
N GLU A 177 -15.91 14.62 -23.07
CA GLU A 177 -17.29 14.78 -23.43
C GLU A 177 -18.11 15.35 -22.28
N PRO A 178 -18.94 16.39 -22.52
CA PRO A 178 -19.87 16.89 -21.52
C PRO A 178 -20.85 15.77 -21.11
N GLY A 179 -21.01 15.57 -19.81
CA GLY A 179 -21.89 14.53 -19.26
C GLY A 179 -21.30 13.11 -19.18
N ALA A 180 -20.07 12.87 -19.64
CA ALA A 180 -19.40 11.58 -19.44
C ALA A 180 -19.39 11.22 -17.96
N HIS A 181 -19.77 9.97 -17.64
CA HIS A 181 -19.75 9.49 -16.26
C HIS A 181 -18.32 9.53 -15.68
N LYS A 182 -18.17 9.89 -14.40
CA LYS A 182 -16.84 10.08 -13.78
C LYS A 182 -15.89 8.89 -13.93
N TYR A 183 -16.40 7.67 -13.97
CA TYR A 183 -15.60 6.45 -14.12
C TYR A 183 -15.13 6.20 -15.57
N ASN A 184 -15.70 6.87 -16.56
CA ASN A 184 -15.34 6.75 -17.97
C ASN A 184 -14.55 7.98 -18.47
N ARG A 185 -13.87 8.69 -17.55
CA ARG A 185 -13.12 9.92 -17.91
C ARG A 185 -11.63 9.73 -17.95
N ILE A 186 -11.10 8.71 -17.31
CA ILE A 186 -9.66 8.53 -17.12
C ILE A 186 -9.14 7.28 -17.82
N SER A 187 -7.90 7.36 -18.27
CA SER A 187 -7.10 6.24 -18.76
C SER A 187 -5.81 6.13 -17.97
N LEU A 188 -5.20 4.96 -18.01
CA LEU A 188 -3.90 4.68 -17.44
C LEU A 188 -2.86 4.66 -18.55
N ILE A 189 -1.83 5.49 -18.46
CA ILE A 189 -0.86 5.72 -19.53
C ILE A 189 0.57 5.53 -19.02
N ILE A 190 1.38 4.75 -19.72
CA ILE A 190 2.82 4.64 -19.46
C ILE A 190 3.52 5.85 -20.08
N VAL A 191 4.26 6.58 -19.26
CA VAL A 191 5.03 7.77 -19.67
C VAL A 191 6.49 7.54 -19.36
N ASP A 192 7.31 7.43 -20.40
CA ASP A 192 8.77 7.32 -20.24
C ASP A 192 9.34 8.65 -19.71
N LYS A 193 10.38 8.58 -18.85
CA LYS A 193 11.15 9.76 -18.45
C LYS A 193 11.83 10.37 -19.68
N GLY A 194 11.58 11.64 -19.96
CA GLY A 194 12.09 12.28 -21.17
C GLY A 194 11.63 13.71 -21.32
N PRO A 195 11.70 14.27 -22.55
CA PRO A 195 11.31 15.65 -22.81
C PRO A 195 9.90 15.98 -22.32
N GLY A 196 9.76 17.12 -21.66
CA GLY A 196 8.49 17.58 -21.10
C GLY A 196 8.10 16.95 -19.75
N VAL A 197 8.81 15.91 -19.27
CA VAL A 197 8.63 15.32 -17.95
C VAL A 197 9.68 15.88 -16.99
N SER A 198 9.28 16.43 -15.88
CA SER A 198 10.20 16.93 -14.85
C SER A 198 9.75 16.56 -13.45
N VAL A 199 10.71 16.25 -12.58
CA VAL A 199 10.52 16.26 -11.12
C VAL A 199 10.78 17.70 -10.67
N ASP A 200 9.72 18.47 -10.56
CA ASP A 200 9.79 19.93 -10.35
C ASP A 200 10.04 20.31 -8.89
N TYR A 201 9.72 19.38 -8.00
CA TYR A 201 9.92 19.55 -6.56
C TYR A 201 10.04 18.20 -5.86
N GLN A 202 11.03 18.06 -5.00
CA GLN A 202 11.20 16.90 -4.12
C GLN A 202 10.73 17.27 -2.72
N TYR A 203 9.84 16.45 -2.16
CA TYR A 203 9.26 16.74 -0.85
C TYR A 203 10.21 16.33 0.27
N GLY A 204 10.48 17.25 1.21
CA GLY A 204 11.01 16.89 2.53
C GLY A 204 9.92 16.20 3.34
N LEU A 205 10.11 14.93 3.66
CA LEU A 205 9.12 14.11 4.34
C LEU A 205 9.45 13.93 5.82
N LEU A 206 8.43 13.70 6.65
CA LEU A 206 8.59 13.31 8.05
C LEU A 206 9.33 11.97 8.17
N GLY A 207 8.86 10.95 7.45
CA GLY A 207 9.44 9.61 7.29
C GLY A 207 9.46 9.21 5.81
N CYS A 208 9.74 7.95 5.50
CA CYS A 208 9.90 7.46 4.13
C CYS A 208 11.01 8.23 3.35
N ARG A 209 12.02 8.67 4.07
CA ARG A 209 13.14 9.44 3.53
C ARG A 209 14.00 8.56 2.63
N GLY A 210 14.60 9.15 1.60
CA GLY A 210 15.32 8.41 0.58
C GLY A 210 14.43 7.65 -0.40
N GLY A 211 13.10 7.83 -0.34
CA GLY A 211 12.14 7.20 -1.27
C GLY A 211 11.91 7.97 -2.57
N GLY A 212 12.62 9.07 -2.82
CA GLY A 212 12.55 9.84 -4.07
C GLY A 212 11.18 10.45 -4.34
N THR A 213 10.44 10.85 -3.30
CA THR A 213 9.06 11.33 -3.45
C THR A 213 9.02 12.73 -4.03
N GLY A 214 8.43 12.90 -5.21
CA GLY A 214 8.44 14.15 -5.95
C GLY A 214 7.08 14.62 -6.46
N ARG A 215 7.09 15.84 -6.98
CA ARG A 215 6.06 16.42 -7.83
C ARG A 215 6.49 16.27 -9.28
N LEU A 216 5.72 15.50 -10.05
CA LEU A 216 5.88 15.37 -11.49
C LEU A 216 5.10 16.49 -12.19
N VAL A 217 5.72 17.09 -13.18
CA VAL A 217 5.08 18.05 -14.08
C VAL A 217 5.26 17.57 -15.52
N PHE A 218 4.16 17.61 -16.25
CA PHE A 218 4.09 17.24 -17.66
C PHE A 218 3.75 18.46 -18.48
N ARG A 219 4.61 18.79 -19.48
CA ARG A 219 4.45 19.93 -20.39
C ARG A 219 4.57 19.44 -21.82
N ASP A 220 3.44 19.34 -22.50
CA ASP A 220 3.32 18.89 -23.90
C ASP A 220 4.06 17.57 -24.17
N VAL A 221 3.96 16.62 -23.22
CA VAL A 221 4.62 15.33 -23.35
C VAL A 221 3.93 14.49 -24.41
N VAL A 222 4.67 14.13 -25.45
CA VAL A 222 4.18 13.27 -26.53
C VAL A 222 4.33 11.82 -26.15
N VAL A 223 3.21 11.09 -26.08
CA VAL A 223 3.17 9.69 -25.68
C VAL A 223 2.43 8.88 -26.74
N PRO A 224 3.02 7.77 -27.25
CA PRO A 224 2.32 6.90 -28.20
C PRO A 224 0.98 6.39 -27.65
N LYS A 225 -0.05 6.30 -28.49
CA LYS A 225 -1.35 5.70 -28.12
C LYS A 225 -1.19 4.26 -27.59
N ALA A 226 -0.20 3.53 -28.11
CA ALA A 226 0.16 2.18 -27.67
C ALA A 226 0.63 2.09 -26.21
N ASN A 227 0.92 3.21 -25.55
CA ASN A 227 1.27 3.26 -24.12
C ASN A 227 0.04 3.33 -23.20
N CYS A 228 -1.21 3.35 -23.76
CA CYS A 228 -2.41 3.21 -22.94
C CYS A 228 -2.50 1.77 -22.41
N VAL A 229 -2.59 1.62 -21.09
CA VAL A 229 -2.74 0.33 -20.41
C VAL A 229 -4.23 0.02 -20.27
N GLY A 230 -4.65 -1.12 -20.81
CA GLY A 230 -6.07 -1.44 -20.94
C GLY A 230 -6.75 -0.61 -22.04
N GLU A 231 -8.07 -0.56 -21.98
CA GLU A 231 -8.87 0.20 -22.93
C GLU A 231 -8.87 1.70 -22.64
N LEU A 232 -9.04 2.49 -23.68
CA LEU A 232 -9.19 3.94 -23.54
C LEU A 232 -10.44 4.27 -22.68
N HIS A 233 -10.29 5.18 -21.73
CA HIS A 233 -11.33 5.58 -20.76
C HIS A 233 -11.68 4.53 -19.69
N SER A 234 -10.96 3.42 -19.61
CA SER A 234 -11.16 2.35 -18.60
C SER A 234 -10.28 2.48 -17.36
N GLY A 235 -9.64 3.60 -17.13
CA GLY A 235 -8.72 3.81 -16.00
C GLY A 235 -9.33 3.56 -14.62
N ALA A 236 -10.65 3.67 -14.48
CA ALA A 236 -11.35 3.32 -13.25
C ALA A 236 -11.31 1.80 -12.95
N ILE A 237 -11.36 0.96 -13.98
CA ILE A 237 -11.24 -0.49 -13.84
C ILE A 237 -9.82 -0.85 -13.39
N CYS A 238 -8.82 -0.27 -14.06
CA CYS A 238 -7.42 -0.43 -13.65
C CYS A 238 -7.20 0.03 -12.20
N PHE A 239 -7.72 1.21 -11.83
CA PHE A 239 -7.62 1.74 -10.48
C PHE A 239 -8.20 0.79 -9.42
N ASN A 240 -9.39 0.22 -9.67
CA ASN A 240 -10.00 -0.72 -8.73
C ASN A 240 -9.13 -1.97 -8.52
N GLN A 241 -8.53 -2.51 -9.59
CA GLN A 241 -7.60 -3.65 -9.51
C GLN A 241 -6.32 -3.25 -8.75
N MET A 242 -5.76 -2.08 -9.05
CA MET A 242 -4.54 -1.57 -8.43
C MET A 242 -4.67 -1.36 -6.92
N MET A 243 -5.90 -1.14 -6.42
CA MET A 243 -6.13 -0.99 -4.99
C MET A 243 -5.86 -2.27 -4.19
N ILE A 244 -5.79 -3.44 -4.83
CA ILE A 244 -5.38 -4.68 -4.16
C ILE A 244 -3.90 -4.63 -3.78
N PRO A 245 -2.94 -4.53 -4.73
CA PRO A 245 -1.52 -4.43 -4.39
C PRO A 245 -1.21 -3.22 -3.51
N GLU A 246 -1.78 -2.04 -3.78
CA GLU A 246 -1.59 -0.83 -3.01
C GLU A 246 -1.87 -1.03 -1.51
N ARG A 247 -3.01 -1.63 -1.19
CA ARG A 247 -3.44 -1.82 0.21
C ARG A 247 -2.73 -2.99 0.87
N LEU A 248 -2.59 -4.10 0.15
CA LEU A 248 -2.03 -5.30 0.72
C LEU A 248 -0.53 -5.19 0.98
N THR A 249 0.23 -4.55 0.07
CA THR A 249 1.65 -4.26 0.30
C THR A 249 1.86 -3.27 1.44
N SER A 250 1.02 -2.23 1.52
CA SER A 250 1.05 -1.28 2.65
C SER A 250 0.77 -1.96 3.99
N ALA A 251 -0.22 -2.85 4.04
CA ALA A 251 -0.55 -3.61 5.24
C ALA A 251 0.59 -4.58 5.64
N ALA A 252 1.13 -5.30 4.66
CA ALA A 252 2.20 -6.28 4.87
C ALA A 252 3.51 -5.62 5.35
N GLY A 253 3.90 -4.47 4.76
CA GLY A 253 5.06 -3.71 5.20
C GLY A 253 4.95 -3.24 6.66
N CYS A 254 3.73 -2.92 7.12
CA CYS A 254 3.46 -2.55 8.51
C CYS A 254 3.72 -3.69 9.51
N LEU A 255 3.65 -4.96 9.08
CA LEU A 255 4.01 -6.09 9.93
C LEU A 255 5.49 -6.06 10.34
N GLY A 256 6.36 -5.42 9.55
CA GLY A 256 7.78 -5.23 9.87
C GLY A 256 8.06 -4.41 11.13
N THR A 257 7.04 -3.79 11.74
CA THR A 257 7.15 -3.13 13.05
C THR A 257 7.46 -4.10 14.21
N TRP A 258 7.47 -5.42 13.96
CA TRP A 258 8.05 -6.39 14.88
C TRP A 258 9.50 -6.03 15.27
N GLY A 259 10.26 -5.40 14.36
CA GLY A 259 11.62 -4.97 14.62
C GLY A 259 11.69 -3.90 15.73
N ALA A 260 10.79 -2.93 15.75
CA ALA A 260 10.69 -1.94 16.81
C ALA A 260 10.29 -2.58 18.16
N LEU A 261 9.34 -3.50 18.13
CA LEU A 261 8.92 -4.25 19.33
C LEU A 261 10.07 -5.05 19.92
N ASP A 262 10.84 -5.77 19.09
CA ASP A 262 12.02 -6.54 19.53
C ASP A 262 13.08 -5.67 20.17
N VAL A 263 13.36 -4.49 19.62
CA VAL A 263 14.30 -3.52 20.22
C VAL A 263 13.82 -3.10 21.61
N ALA A 264 12.54 -2.74 21.74
CA ALA A 264 11.97 -2.32 23.03
C ALA A 264 11.98 -3.45 24.06
N LEU A 265 11.64 -4.68 23.63
CA LEU A 265 11.65 -5.87 24.49
C LEU A 265 13.08 -6.15 25.02
N ARG A 266 14.09 -6.17 24.15
CA ARG A 266 15.51 -6.37 24.53
C ARG A 266 16.03 -5.25 25.41
N TYR A 267 15.62 -4.00 25.13
CA TYR A 267 15.97 -2.86 25.97
C TYR A 267 15.37 -2.99 27.37
N SER A 268 14.09 -3.35 27.49
CA SER A 268 13.41 -3.53 28.77
C SER A 268 14.05 -4.63 29.65
N ASN A 269 14.73 -5.59 29.02
CA ASN A 269 15.47 -6.68 29.67
C ASN A 269 16.93 -6.30 30.04
N ARG A 270 17.39 -5.10 29.72
CA ARG A 270 18.74 -4.61 30.05
C ARG A 270 18.70 -3.37 30.92
N ARG A 271 17.70 -2.52 30.76
CA ARG A 271 17.54 -1.29 31.51
C ARG A 271 17.00 -1.55 32.92
N ALA A 272 17.68 -1.07 33.92
CA ALA A 272 17.22 -1.08 35.29
C ALA A 272 16.80 0.33 35.75
N ALA A 273 15.74 0.38 36.55
CA ALA A 273 15.29 1.58 37.29
C ALA A 273 14.63 1.13 38.61
N PHE A 274 14.73 1.96 39.62
CA PHE A 274 14.15 1.65 40.94
C PHE A 274 14.54 0.24 41.46
N GLY A 275 15.79 -0.14 41.24
CA GLY A 275 16.39 -1.37 41.76
C GLY A 275 16.04 -2.67 41.01
N LYS A 276 15.31 -2.61 39.87
CA LYS A 276 14.95 -3.79 39.07
C LYS A 276 14.90 -3.49 37.58
N LEU A 277 14.96 -4.52 36.75
CA LEU A 277 14.76 -4.38 35.28
C LEU A 277 13.39 -3.81 34.97
N ILE A 278 13.31 -2.89 34.00
CA ILE A 278 12.06 -2.19 33.72
C ILE A 278 10.95 -3.13 33.20
N ARG A 279 11.28 -4.28 32.60
CA ARG A 279 10.31 -5.32 32.20
C ARG A 279 9.46 -5.85 33.37
N HIS A 280 9.91 -5.67 34.61
CA HIS A 280 9.18 -6.11 35.80
C HIS A 280 8.16 -5.10 36.33
N PHE A 281 8.03 -3.94 35.67
CA PHE A 281 6.95 -2.99 35.94
C PHE A 281 5.76 -3.34 35.07
N GLN A 282 4.57 -3.46 35.67
CA GLN A 282 3.34 -3.84 34.96
C GLN A 282 3.04 -2.92 33.76
N ALA A 283 3.18 -1.62 33.93
CA ALA A 283 2.97 -0.65 32.85
C ALA A 283 3.84 -0.94 31.63
N VAL A 284 5.09 -1.35 31.81
CA VAL A 284 6.00 -1.72 30.72
C VAL A 284 5.62 -3.07 30.11
N SER A 285 5.39 -4.08 30.94
CA SER A 285 5.04 -5.43 30.45
C SER A 285 3.69 -5.44 29.75
N PHE A 286 2.72 -4.62 30.16
CA PHE A 286 1.41 -4.53 29.52
C PHE A 286 1.53 -3.86 28.15
N MET A 287 2.29 -2.77 27.99
CA MET A 287 2.53 -2.18 26.68
C MET A 287 3.14 -3.19 25.68
N LEU A 288 4.08 -4.03 26.15
CA LEU A 288 4.68 -5.08 25.30
C LEU A 288 3.67 -6.20 24.95
N ALA A 289 2.85 -6.62 25.93
CA ALA A 289 1.81 -7.62 25.71
C ALA A 289 0.73 -7.13 24.73
N ASP A 290 0.25 -5.90 24.90
CA ASP A 290 -0.71 -5.29 23.98
C ASP A 290 -0.13 -5.15 22.56
N SER A 291 1.15 -4.76 22.46
CA SER A 291 1.82 -4.59 21.17
C SER A 291 1.95 -5.91 20.41
N ILE A 292 2.36 -6.99 21.04
CA ILE A 292 2.43 -8.30 20.36
C ILE A 292 1.05 -8.82 19.98
N THR A 293 0.05 -8.62 20.84
CA THR A 293 -1.34 -9.02 20.56
C THR A 293 -1.88 -8.29 19.32
N GLN A 294 -1.69 -6.97 19.23
CA GLN A 294 -2.10 -6.18 18.07
C GLN A 294 -1.36 -6.60 16.79
N LEU A 295 -0.06 -6.86 16.89
CA LEU A 295 0.76 -7.28 15.75
C LEU A 295 0.34 -8.66 15.24
N ASP A 296 0.02 -9.60 16.14
CA ASP A 296 -0.47 -10.93 15.75
C ASP A 296 -1.87 -10.87 15.15
N ALA A 297 -2.76 -10.03 15.68
CA ALA A 297 -4.06 -9.77 15.07
C ALA A 297 -3.90 -9.15 13.66
N ALA A 298 -2.94 -8.21 13.50
CA ALA A 298 -2.62 -7.64 12.20
C ALA A 298 -2.10 -8.70 11.21
N ARG A 299 -1.22 -9.60 11.65
CA ARG A 299 -0.82 -10.76 10.83
C ARG A 299 -2.02 -11.57 10.40
N GLY A 300 -2.88 -11.95 11.34
CA GLY A 300 -4.08 -12.74 11.04
C GLY A 300 -4.91 -12.15 9.92
N ILE A 301 -5.24 -10.85 9.98
CA ILE A 301 -6.08 -10.19 8.97
C ILE A 301 -5.34 -9.96 7.64
N VAL A 302 -4.03 -9.67 7.66
CA VAL A 302 -3.24 -9.45 6.43
C VAL A 302 -3.06 -10.77 5.67
N TYR A 303 -2.74 -11.87 6.34
CA TYR A 303 -2.62 -13.19 5.71
C TYR A 303 -3.98 -13.72 5.24
N LEU A 304 -5.08 -13.45 5.97
CA LEU A 304 -6.43 -13.73 5.51
C LEU A 304 -6.74 -13.00 4.19
N ALA A 305 -6.44 -11.71 4.13
CA ALA A 305 -6.67 -10.92 2.92
C ALA A 305 -5.81 -11.40 1.74
N ALA A 306 -4.54 -11.75 1.97
CA ALA A 306 -3.66 -12.32 0.95
C ALA A 306 -4.22 -13.65 0.40
N ARG A 307 -4.62 -14.55 1.28
CA ARG A 307 -5.24 -15.82 0.88
C ARG A 307 -6.53 -15.61 0.11
N ALA A 308 -7.37 -14.65 0.51
CA ALA A 308 -8.60 -14.33 -0.20
C ALA A 308 -8.32 -13.82 -1.63
N VAL A 309 -7.24 -13.06 -1.85
CA VAL A 309 -6.82 -12.65 -3.20
C VAL A 309 -6.36 -13.87 -4.01
N ASP A 310 -5.55 -14.75 -3.45
CA ASP A 310 -5.05 -15.96 -4.11
C ASP A 310 -6.19 -16.90 -4.54
N GLU A 311 -7.25 -16.99 -3.73
CA GLU A 311 -8.42 -17.82 -3.97
C GLU A 311 -9.52 -17.12 -4.81
N ASN A 312 -9.28 -15.88 -5.27
CA ASN A 312 -10.29 -15.06 -5.95
C ASN A 312 -11.62 -14.95 -5.19
N TYR A 313 -11.54 -14.77 -3.86
CA TYR A 313 -12.71 -14.69 -2.99
C TYR A 313 -13.57 -13.45 -3.32
N PRO A 314 -14.91 -13.54 -3.35
CA PRO A 314 -15.76 -12.43 -3.81
C PRO A 314 -15.55 -11.12 -3.06
N ASN A 315 -15.27 -11.15 -1.75
CA ASN A 315 -15.19 -9.97 -0.88
C ASN A 315 -13.74 -9.48 -0.66
N VAL A 316 -12.83 -9.76 -1.61
CA VAL A 316 -11.42 -9.35 -1.56
C VAL A 316 -11.26 -7.85 -1.29
N ARG A 317 -12.06 -7.01 -1.94
CA ARG A 317 -11.97 -5.56 -1.82
C ARG A 317 -12.21 -5.07 -0.38
N ARG A 318 -13.16 -5.67 0.33
CA ARG A 318 -13.41 -5.43 1.76
C ARG A 318 -12.23 -5.90 2.60
N LEU A 319 -11.80 -7.15 2.41
CA LEU A 319 -10.76 -7.77 3.22
C LEU A 319 -9.40 -7.05 3.12
N VAL A 320 -8.98 -6.64 1.92
CA VAL A 320 -7.72 -5.86 1.77
C VAL A 320 -7.83 -4.47 2.38
N SER A 321 -9.02 -3.89 2.40
CA SER A 321 -9.27 -2.59 3.06
C SER A 321 -9.23 -2.70 4.58
N GLU A 322 -9.80 -3.76 5.14
CA GLU A 322 -9.74 -4.09 6.57
C GLU A 322 -8.30 -4.37 7.01
N ALA A 323 -7.57 -5.18 6.24
CA ALA A 323 -6.17 -5.48 6.49
C ALA A 323 -5.33 -4.20 6.53
N LYS A 324 -5.48 -3.32 5.53
CA LYS A 324 -4.76 -2.04 5.48
C LYS A 324 -5.12 -1.15 6.67
N LYS A 325 -6.40 -0.97 6.96
CA LYS A 325 -6.85 -0.13 8.07
C LYS A 325 -6.31 -0.63 9.41
N PHE A 326 -6.46 -1.94 9.68
CA PHE A 326 -6.06 -2.51 10.96
C PHE A 326 -4.54 -2.55 11.13
N ALA A 327 -3.81 -3.08 10.14
CA ALA A 327 -2.36 -3.24 10.24
C ALA A 327 -1.62 -1.89 10.38
N THR A 328 -2.06 -0.84 9.67
CA THR A 328 -1.43 0.48 9.77
C THR A 328 -1.66 1.13 11.14
N LYS A 329 -2.83 0.94 11.75
CA LYS A 329 -3.12 1.42 13.10
C LYS A 329 -2.34 0.62 14.14
N ALA A 330 -2.31 -0.70 14.02
CA ALA A 330 -1.55 -1.58 14.91
C ALA A 330 -0.04 -1.24 14.87
N ALA A 331 0.51 -1.05 13.67
CA ALA A 331 1.92 -0.64 13.50
C ALA A 331 2.23 0.68 14.23
N TRP A 332 1.37 1.68 14.10
CA TRP A 332 1.50 2.94 14.83
C TRP A 332 1.52 2.73 16.34
N ASP A 333 0.57 1.96 16.88
CA ASP A 333 0.47 1.71 18.32
C ASP A 333 1.67 0.92 18.83
N VAL A 334 2.11 -0.10 18.09
CA VAL A 334 3.30 -0.91 18.44
C VAL A 334 4.55 -0.05 18.50
N VAL A 335 4.81 0.80 17.52
CA VAL A 335 6.01 1.64 17.50
C VAL A 335 5.93 2.74 18.55
N ASN A 336 4.75 3.34 18.77
CA ASN A 336 4.55 4.32 19.83
C ASN A 336 4.78 3.70 21.22
N ASN A 337 4.28 2.51 21.48
CA ASN A 337 4.53 1.78 22.71
C ASN A 337 6.02 1.42 22.87
N ALA A 338 6.69 1.00 21.77
CA ALA A 338 8.12 0.71 21.78
C ALA A 338 8.93 1.95 22.19
N MET A 339 8.61 3.12 21.63
CA MET A 339 9.23 4.39 22.01
C MET A 339 8.97 4.73 23.49
N GLN A 340 7.74 4.57 23.96
CA GLN A 340 7.37 4.84 25.35
C GLN A 340 8.12 3.92 26.33
N VAL A 341 8.24 2.63 26.02
CA VAL A 341 9.02 1.65 26.84
C VAL A 341 10.49 2.05 26.92
N MET A 342 11.06 2.56 25.85
CA MET A 342 12.48 2.98 25.82
C MET A 342 12.69 4.34 26.45
N GLY A 343 11.66 5.16 26.60
CA GLY A 343 11.79 6.50 27.17
C GLY A 343 12.68 7.42 26.33
N GLY A 344 13.43 8.31 26.96
CA GLY A 344 14.23 9.33 26.27
C GLY A 344 15.19 8.79 25.20
N ILE A 345 15.79 7.61 25.38
CA ILE A 345 16.68 7.03 24.37
C ILE A 345 15.93 6.58 23.11
N GLY A 346 14.66 6.18 23.24
CA GLY A 346 13.80 5.84 22.10
C GLY A 346 13.43 7.05 21.24
N TYR A 347 13.57 8.27 21.78
CA TYR A 347 13.30 9.53 21.08
C TYR A 347 14.55 10.07 20.36
N THR A 348 15.66 9.36 20.42
CA THR A 348 16.93 9.72 19.77
C THR A 348 17.22 8.77 18.61
N ASP A 349 18.14 9.15 17.74
CA ASP A 349 18.64 8.36 16.61
C ASP A 349 19.60 7.22 17.03
N VAL A 350 19.84 7.01 18.32
CA VAL A 350 20.67 5.90 18.83
C VAL A 350 20.05 4.54 18.50
N TYR A 351 18.72 4.45 18.49
CA TYR A 351 17.97 3.29 18.06
C TYR A 351 16.99 3.66 16.93
N PRO A 352 16.62 2.73 16.04
CA PRO A 352 15.80 3.04 14.88
C PRO A 352 14.30 3.29 15.22
N ILE A 353 13.95 3.50 16.48
CA ILE A 353 12.56 3.62 16.94
C ILE A 353 11.95 4.94 16.46
N GLU A 354 12.68 6.06 16.57
CA GLU A 354 12.18 7.36 16.14
C GLU A 354 11.93 7.39 14.63
N ARG A 355 12.84 6.78 13.83
CA ARG A 355 12.63 6.60 12.38
C ARG A 355 11.40 5.76 12.08
N SER A 356 11.25 4.63 12.77
CA SER A 356 10.08 3.76 12.61
C SER A 356 8.77 4.50 12.94
N LEU A 357 8.77 5.37 13.95
CA LEU A 357 7.61 6.20 14.30
C LEU A 357 7.27 7.19 13.18
N ARG A 358 8.26 7.87 12.64
CA ARG A 358 8.07 8.81 11.51
C ARG A 358 7.51 8.09 10.28
N ASP A 359 8.05 6.92 9.97
CA ASP A 359 7.63 6.09 8.84
C ASP A 359 6.19 5.60 8.99
N THR A 360 5.84 5.01 10.13
CA THR A 360 4.51 4.41 10.34
C THR A 360 3.38 5.43 10.26
N ARG A 361 3.64 6.71 10.56
CA ARG A 361 2.60 7.75 10.48
C ARG A 361 2.03 7.90 9.07
N LEU A 362 2.85 7.73 8.04
CA LEU A 362 2.42 7.82 6.64
C LEU A 362 1.45 6.71 6.27
N SER A 363 1.60 5.52 6.82
CA SER A 363 0.82 4.34 6.44
C SER A 363 -0.69 4.50 6.62
N MET A 364 -1.14 5.33 7.56
CA MET A 364 -2.56 5.64 7.78
C MET A 364 -3.12 6.69 6.79
N ILE A 365 -2.23 7.37 6.04
CA ILE A 365 -2.60 8.48 5.15
C ILE A 365 -2.67 8.03 3.68
N TRP A 366 -1.66 7.29 3.21
CA TRP A 366 -1.51 6.90 1.79
C TRP A 366 -2.38 5.70 1.40
N THR A 367 -2.39 5.34 0.12
CA THR A 367 -3.13 4.18 -0.46
C THR A 367 -4.61 4.12 -0.05
N GLY A 368 -5.19 5.31 0.16
CA GLY A 368 -6.48 5.53 0.81
C GLY A 368 -6.33 5.71 2.32
N THR A 369 -6.79 6.84 2.85
CA THR A 369 -6.73 7.12 4.30
C THR A 369 -7.55 6.10 5.09
N SER A 370 -7.34 6.03 6.41
CA SER A 370 -8.15 5.18 7.29
C SER A 370 -9.66 5.48 7.16
N GLU A 371 -10.02 6.74 6.90
CA GLU A 371 -11.39 7.19 6.69
C GLU A 371 -11.95 6.67 5.35
N ILE A 372 -11.15 6.71 4.27
CA ILE A 372 -11.52 6.11 2.98
C ILE A 372 -11.68 4.59 3.11
N MET A 373 -10.84 3.93 3.92
CA MET A 373 -11.05 2.49 4.21
C MET A 373 -12.38 2.24 4.91
N ASN A 374 -12.76 3.08 5.88
CA ASN A 374 -14.07 2.97 6.55
C ASN A 374 -15.24 3.09 5.57
N LEU A 375 -15.18 4.06 4.65
CA LEU A 375 -16.23 4.22 3.62
C LEU A 375 -16.36 2.99 2.73
N LEU A 376 -15.24 2.38 2.34
CA LEU A 376 -15.24 1.19 1.50
C LEU A 376 -15.71 -0.06 2.26
N ILE A 377 -15.19 -0.27 3.47
CA ILE A 377 -15.53 -1.42 4.29
C ILE A 377 -17.03 -1.47 4.56
N GLN A 378 -17.62 -0.33 4.99
CA GLN A 378 -19.05 -0.28 5.27
C GLN A 378 -19.88 -0.52 4.00
N HIS A 379 -19.52 0.10 2.87
CA HIS A 379 -20.21 -0.07 1.60
C HIS A 379 -20.22 -1.54 1.14
N GLU A 380 -19.05 -2.16 1.12
CA GLU A 380 -18.91 -3.58 0.72
C GLU A 380 -19.64 -4.51 1.71
N TYR A 381 -19.59 -4.21 3.01
CA TYR A 381 -20.26 -5.04 4.02
C TYR A 381 -21.79 -4.93 3.98
N PHE A 382 -22.32 -3.72 3.74
CA PHE A 382 -23.76 -3.56 3.50
C PHE A 382 -24.20 -4.33 2.24
N ASP A 383 -23.44 -4.27 1.14
CA ASP A 383 -23.75 -5.03 -0.06
C ASP A 383 -23.74 -6.54 0.20
N GLU A 384 -22.74 -7.03 0.92
CA GLU A 384 -22.60 -8.44 1.32
C GLU A 384 -23.79 -8.94 2.15
N VAL A 385 -24.25 -8.14 3.11
CA VAL A 385 -25.29 -8.57 4.05
C VAL A 385 -26.71 -8.40 3.47
N LEU A 386 -26.94 -7.32 2.73
CA LEU A 386 -28.29 -6.94 2.30
C LEU A 386 -28.64 -7.42 0.90
N ASN A 387 -27.64 -7.55 0.00
CA ASN A 387 -27.87 -7.84 -1.42
C ASN A 387 -27.43 -9.24 -1.84
N GLN A 388 -26.78 -10.00 -0.94
CA GLN A 388 -26.36 -11.37 -1.23
C GLN A 388 -27.20 -12.39 -0.48
N PRO A 389 -27.32 -13.65 -0.96
CA PRO A 389 -28.03 -14.70 -0.26
C PRO A 389 -27.45 -14.94 1.14
N TYR A 390 -28.29 -14.90 2.14
CA TYR A 390 -27.92 -15.13 3.52
C TYR A 390 -28.44 -16.49 4.01
N ASP A 391 -27.55 -17.43 4.26
CA ASP A 391 -27.86 -18.81 4.63
C ASP A 391 -27.71 -19.09 6.13
N ARG A 392 -27.28 -18.09 6.91
CA ARG A 392 -27.15 -18.22 8.36
C ARG A 392 -28.46 -17.95 9.08
N ARG A 393 -28.56 -18.39 10.33
CA ARG A 393 -29.67 -18.00 11.21
C ARG A 393 -29.72 -16.48 11.33
N LEU A 394 -30.90 -15.90 11.18
CA LEU A 394 -31.18 -14.49 11.43
C LEU A 394 -31.49 -14.26 12.91
N PRO A 395 -30.59 -13.65 13.69
CA PRO A 395 -30.81 -13.40 15.12
C PRO A 395 -31.99 -12.46 15.41
N GLU A 396 -32.39 -11.63 14.44
CA GLU A 396 -33.59 -10.78 14.53
C GLU A 396 -34.85 -11.57 14.85
N ARG A 397 -34.92 -12.86 14.42
CA ARG A 397 -36.05 -13.75 14.74
C ARG A 397 -36.15 -14.10 16.23
N ASP A 398 -35.10 -13.80 16.99
CA ASP A 398 -35.06 -14.01 18.44
C ASP A 398 -35.56 -12.76 19.20
N ALA A 399 -35.90 -11.66 18.50
CA ALA A 399 -36.43 -10.47 19.10
C ALA A 399 -37.80 -10.74 19.77
N MET A 400 -37.96 -10.29 21.00
CA MET A 400 -39.24 -10.44 21.75
C MET A 400 -40.36 -9.59 21.11
N LYS A 401 -39.99 -8.49 20.46
CA LYS A 401 -40.89 -7.60 19.74
C LYS A 401 -40.29 -7.39 18.32
N PRO A 402 -40.86 -7.99 17.29
CA PRO A 402 -40.48 -7.69 15.93
C PRO A 402 -40.74 -6.24 15.56
N ASP A 403 -39.85 -5.72 14.71
CA ASP A 403 -39.87 -4.34 14.21
C ASP A 403 -41.25 -3.90 13.67
N GLU A 404 -42.00 -4.85 13.11
CA GLU A 404 -43.36 -4.64 12.61
C GLU A 404 -44.37 -4.22 13.68
N THR A 405 -44.07 -4.54 14.94
CA THR A 405 -44.93 -4.13 16.11
C THR A 405 -44.41 -2.88 16.79
N GLU A 406 -43.19 -2.47 16.55
CA GLU A 406 -42.53 -1.28 17.13
C GLU A 406 -42.47 -0.09 16.15
N ARG A 407 -43.38 -0.03 15.21
CA ARG A 407 -43.45 1.00 14.14
C ARG A 407 -43.65 2.44 14.59
N CYS A 408 -43.56 2.76 15.87
CA CYS A 408 -43.69 4.13 16.37
C CYS A 408 -42.61 5.11 15.82
N PHE A 409 -41.55 4.61 15.16
CA PHE A 409 -40.51 5.45 14.57
C PHE A 409 -40.56 5.53 13.07
N THR A 410 -41.32 4.69 12.41
CA THR A 410 -41.50 4.68 10.97
C THR A 410 -42.73 5.45 10.60
N ASP A 411 -42.71 6.76 10.83
CA ASP A 411 -43.56 7.64 10.06
C ASP A 411 -43.02 7.60 8.65
N GLU A 412 -43.71 6.88 7.75
CA GLU A 412 -43.28 6.74 6.33
C GLU A 412 -43.03 8.09 5.69
N ASP A 413 -43.69 9.14 6.19
CA ASP A 413 -43.48 10.50 5.73
C ASP A 413 -42.13 11.09 6.18
N MET A 414 -41.58 10.70 7.32
CA MET A 414 -40.26 11.14 7.78
C MET A 414 -39.14 10.55 6.91
N TRP A 415 -39.22 9.30 6.50
CA TRP A 415 -38.25 8.68 5.62
C TRP A 415 -38.31 9.27 4.20
N ARG A 416 -39.49 9.53 3.68
CA ARG A 416 -39.69 10.18 2.37
C ARG A 416 -39.19 11.62 2.32
N ILE A 417 -39.13 12.32 3.46
CA ILE A 417 -38.50 13.65 3.54
C ILE A 417 -36.97 13.56 3.45
N HIS A 418 -36.37 12.58 4.08
CA HIS A 418 -34.93 12.38 4.01
C HIS A 418 -34.44 11.91 2.61
N ASP A 419 -35.15 11.03 1.95
CA ASP A 419 -34.79 10.59 0.59
C ASP A 419 -34.92 11.72 -0.46
N LYS A 420 -35.82 12.67 -0.26
CA LYS A 420 -35.93 13.85 -1.13
C LYS A 420 -34.92 14.95 -0.88
N ALA A 421 -34.27 14.96 0.27
CA ALA A 421 -33.22 15.93 0.59
C ALA A 421 -31.80 15.50 0.14
N GLY A 422 -31.65 14.26 -0.35
CA GLY A 422 -30.40 13.67 -0.85
C GLY A 422 -30.32 13.51 -2.36
N SER A 423 -31.27 14.03 -3.14
CA SER A 423 -31.27 13.96 -4.60
C SER A 423 -30.73 15.24 -5.26
#